data_b035bee8b56e797abe232ef1261e6c93
#
_entry.id   b035bee8b56e797abe232ef1261e6c93
#
_cell.length_a   1.000
_cell.length_b   1.000
_cell.length_c   1.000
_cell.angle_alpha   90.00
_cell.angle_beta   90.00
_cell.angle_gamma   90.00
#
_symmetry.space_group_name_H-M   'P 1'
#
loop_
_entity.id
_entity.type
_entity.pdbx_description
1 polymer ?
#
loop_
_entity_poly.entity_id
_entity_poly.type
_entity_poly.pdbx_seq_one_letter_code
_entity_poly.pdbx_strand_id
1 'polypeptide(L)'
;MAEALKFHDAPVFSYPLASADMRYIEIEKRDIYLRNDPEVGLVFQGEISGCGPGCYITLNEILLEFAMSCEGCREDNVASEEVVSFGEHLGEVLAAKTSSDITAIPSSEKLSFAFKCILDSMDAKYIEQSKENHLEYSLDCCPISECASSSGLSRSVEMAQRAFTALCSSLINALAPDWVLIKPSEEDTNIPIHNIIVASI
;
A
#
# COMPACT_ATOMS: atom_id res chain seq x y z
N MET A 1 18.02 -27.88 -2.96
CA MET A 1 16.63 -27.83 -2.52
C MET A 1 16.54 -26.61 -1.64
N ALA A 2 15.98 -25.52 -2.18
CA ALA A 2 15.75 -24.30 -1.40
C ALA A 2 14.54 -24.59 -0.50
N GLU A 3 14.74 -24.56 0.82
CA GLU A 3 13.63 -24.52 1.77
C GLU A 3 12.87 -23.23 1.50
N ALA A 4 11.61 -23.38 1.08
CA ALA A 4 10.68 -22.26 0.98
C ALA A 4 10.58 -21.61 2.36
N LEU A 5 11.05 -20.38 2.52
CA LEU A 5 10.89 -19.56 3.70
C LEU A 5 9.40 -19.51 4.02
N LYS A 6 9.00 -20.22 5.07
CA LYS A 6 7.65 -20.11 5.61
C LYS A 6 7.56 -18.76 6.30
N PHE A 7 7.09 -17.76 5.59
CA PHE A 7 6.63 -16.54 6.24
C PHE A 7 5.49 -16.92 7.20
N HIS A 8 5.63 -16.58 8.46
CA HIS A 8 4.54 -16.74 9.41
C HIS A 8 3.42 -15.81 8.98
N ASP A 9 2.23 -16.37 8.78
CA ASP A 9 0.97 -15.66 8.54
C ASP A 9 0.52 -14.89 9.82
N ALA A 10 1.44 -14.15 10.45
CA ALA A 10 1.10 -13.31 11.58
C ALA A 10 0.49 -12.01 11.04
N PRO A 11 -0.65 -11.55 11.57
CA PRO A 11 -1.26 -10.31 11.15
C PRO A 11 -0.26 -9.16 11.32
N VAL A 12 -0.06 -8.41 10.25
CA VAL A 12 0.78 -7.20 10.25
C VAL A 12 0.07 -6.10 11.02
N PHE A 13 -1.26 -6.14 10.99
CA PHE A 13 -2.11 -5.15 11.63
C PHE A 13 -3.46 -5.75 12.01
N SER A 14 -3.83 -5.63 13.28
CA SER A 14 -5.16 -5.96 13.76
C SER A 14 -5.81 -4.67 14.24
N TYR A 15 -6.70 -4.09 13.45
CA TYR A 15 -7.47 -2.92 13.86
C TYR A 15 -8.70 -3.31 14.66
N PRO A 16 -8.80 -2.91 15.92
CA PRO A 16 -10.09 -2.68 16.50
C PRO A 16 -10.57 -1.33 15.96
N LEU A 17 -11.35 -1.34 14.89
CA LEU A 17 -12.05 -0.13 14.49
C LEU A 17 -12.95 0.28 15.65
N ALA A 18 -12.56 1.39 16.29
CA ALA A 18 -13.33 1.95 17.38
C ALA A 18 -14.74 2.22 16.84
N SER A 19 -15.72 1.62 17.47
CA SER A 19 -17.13 1.86 17.24
C SER A 19 -17.47 3.33 17.59
N ALA A 20 -17.23 4.23 16.69
CA ALA A 20 -17.89 5.51 16.73
C ALA A 20 -19.21 5.29 16.01
N ASP A 21 -20.27 5.54 16.68
CA ASP A 21 -21.69 5.66 16.35
C ASP A 21 -22.07 5.65 14.85
N MET A 22 -21.53 4.74 14.09
CA MET A 22 -21.81 4.53 12.68
C MET A 22 -22.91 3.50 12.55
N ARG A 23 -24.13 3.99 12.42
CA ARG A 23 -25.36 3.19 12.35
C ARG A 23 -25.45 2.18 11.23
N TYR A 24 -24.42 2.00 10.38
CA TYR A 24 -24.55 1.22 9.16
C TYR A 24 -23.35 0.37 8.69
N ILE A 25 -22.22 0.39 9.38
CA ILE A 25 -21.12 -0.51 9.03
C ILE A 25 -20.51 -1.02 10.32
N GLU A 26 -20.85 -2.26 10.73
CA GLU A 26 -19.94 -3.06 11.53
C GLU A 26 -18.70 -3.25 10.69
N ILE A 27 -17.72 -2.36 10.85
CA ILE A 27 -16.40 -2.57 10.28
C ILE A 27 -15.78 -3.65 11.14
N GLU A 28 -15.96 -4.89 10.68
CA GLU A 28 -15.40 -6.08 11.30
C GLU A 28 -13.89 -5.92 11.44
N LYS A 29 -13.32 -6.50 12.49
CA LYS A 29 -11.87 -6.60 12.66
C LYS A 29 -11.29 -7.24 11.42
N ARG A 30 -10.44 -6.52 10.71
CA ARG A 30 -9.72 -7.05 9.57
C ARG A 30 -8.25 -7.17 9.91
N ASP A 31 -7.73 -8.34 9.66
CA ASP A 31 -6.31 -8.59 9.77
C ASP A 31 -5.66 -8.37 8.40
N ILE A 32 -4.63 -7.55 8.36
CA ILE A 32 -3.82 -7.31 7.17
C ILE A 32 -2.57 -8.16 7.29
N TYR A 33 -2.28 -8.91 6.25
CA TYR A 33 -1.14 -9.82 6.19
C TYR A 33 -0.21 -9.41 5.05
N LEU A 34 1.08 -9.67 5.24
CA LEU A 34 2.05 -9.70 4.16
C LEU A 34 2.33 -11.17 3.84
N ARG A 35 1.75 -11.66 2.77
CA ARG A 35 1.83 -13.06 2.33
C ARG A 35 2.84 -13.23 1.21
N ASN A 36 3.52 -14.37 1.20
CA ASN A 36 4.32 -14.78 0.05
C ASN A 36 3.43 -15.56 -0.93
N ASP A 37 3.12 -14.93 -2.05
CA ASP A 37 2.42 -15.56 -3.16
C ASP A 37 3.43 -16.28 -4.06
N PRO A 38 3.18 -17.53 -4.47
CA PRO A 38 4.13 -18.30 -5.26
C PRO A 38 4.37 -17.75 -6.67
N GLU A 39 3.45 -16.96 -7.22
CA GLU A 39 3.54 -16.41 -8.58
C GLU A 39 4.11 -14.99 -8.61
N VAL A 40 3.71 -14.15 -7.68
CA VAL A 40 4.05 -12.71 -7.69
C VAL A 40 4.98 -12.26 -6.55
N GLY A 41 5.19 -13.09 -5.54
CA GLY A 41 6.05 -12.77 -4.40
C GLY A 41 5.28 -12.23 -3.19
N LEU A 42 5.81 -11.20 -2.50
CA LEU A 42 5.17 -10.62 -1.33
C LEU A 42 3.98 -9.75 -1.73
N VAL A 43 2.81 -10.01 -1.15
CA VAL A 43 1.59 -9.22 -1.38
C VAL A 43 0.91 -8.85 -0.09
N PHE A 44 0.41 -7.62 0.01
CA PHE A 44 -0.50 -7.22 1.08
C PHE A 44 -1.89 -7.79 0.81
N GLN A 45 -2.48 -8.32 1.85
CA GLN A 45 -3.79 -8.94 1.78
C GLN A 45 -4.57 -8.69 3.07
N GLY A 46 -5.83 -8.29 2.93
CA GLY A 46 -6.77 -8.22 4.05
C GLY A 46 -7.68 -9.45 4.05
N GLU A 47 -7.94 -10.02 5.23
CA GLU A 47 -8.91 -11.10 5.39
C GLU A 47 -10.28 -10.53 5.77
N ILE A 48 -11.34 -11.00 5.11
CA ILE A 48 -12.71 -10.60 5.41
C ILE A 48 -13.27 -11.56 6.46
N SER A 49 -13.48 -11.08 7.69
CA SER A 49 -14.08 -11.87 8.76
C SER A 49 -15.52 -12.27 8.40
N GLY A 50 -15.85 -13.54 8.62
CA GLY A 50 -17.20 -14.06 8.34
C GLY A 50 -17.46 -14.53 6.92
N CYS A 51 -16.62 -14.22 5.97
CA CYS A 51 -16.56 -14.90 4.67
C CYS A 51 -15.76 -16.21 4.84
N GLY A 52 -16.08 -17.23 4.10
CA GLY A 52 -15.33 -18.50 4.14
C GLY A 52 -13.84 -18.30 3.83
N PRO A 53 -12.99 -19.30 4.08
CA PRO A 53 -11.55 -19.20 3.80
C PRO A 53 -11.31 -18.85 2.33
N GLY A 54 -10.46 -17.85 2.08
CA GLY A 54 -10.10 -17.38 0.75
C GLY A 54 -10.83 -16.10 0.28
N CYS A 55 -11.62 -15.45 1.13
CA CYS A 55 -12.15 -14.12 0.85
C CYS A 55 -11.12 -13.07 1.28
N TYR A 56 -10.42 -12.51 0.31
CA TYR A 56 -9.39 -11.52 0.54
C TYR A 56 -9.72 -10.22 -0.17
N ILE A 57 -9.15 -9.12 0.35
CA ILE A 57 -9.22 -7.80 -0.27
C ILE A 57 -7.82 -7.34 -0.68
N THR A 58 -7.77 -6.54 -1.74
CA THR A 58 -6.54 -5.96 -2.29
C THR A 58 -6.04 -4.80 -1.43
N LEU A 59 -4.79 -4.38 -1.66
CA LEU A 59 -4.24 -3.19 -1.01
C LEU A 59 -5.08 -1.93 -1.30
N ASN A 60 -5.67 -1.81 -2.50
CA ASN A 60 -6.56 -0.70 -2.84
C ASN A 60 -7.77 -0.62 -1.91
N GLU A 61 -8.43 -1.77 -1.71
CA GLU A 61 -9.59 -1.87 -0.83
C GLU A 61 -9.21 -1.57 0.61
N ILE A 62 -8.05 -2.08 1.07
CA ILE A 62 -7.51 -1.79 2.42
C ILE A 62 -7.32 -0.28 2.61
N LEU A 63 -6.67 0.39 1.67
CA LEU A 63 -6.41 1.83 1.75
C LEU A 63 -7.71 2.65 1.72
N LEU A 64 -8.66 2.30 0.83
CA LEU A 64 -9.94 2.98 0.71
C LEU A 64 -10.82 2.82 1.95
N GLU A 65 -10.93 1.62 2.47
CA GLU A 65 -11.73 1.37 3.67
C GLU A 65 -11.15 2.03 4.89
N PHE A 66 -9.81 2.02 5.03
CA PHE A 66 -9.17 2.75 6.10
C PHE A 66 -9.43 4.26 6.00
N ALA A 67 -9.25 4.84 4.81
CA ALA A 67 -9.54 6.25 4.55
C ALA A 67 -11.00 6.60 4.89
N MET A 68 -11.95 5.78 4.45
CA MET A 68 -13.37 5.96 4.76
C MET A 68 -13.65 5.92 6.26
N SER A 69 -13.01 5.02 7.00
CA SER A 69 -13.18 4.92 8.45
C SER A 69 -12.70 6.18 9.18
N CYS A 70 -11.63 6.79 8.69
CA CYS A 70 -11.10 8.04 9.24
C CYS A 70 -12.01 9.23 8.96
N GLU A 71 -12.53 9.37 7.74
CA GLU A 71 -13.42 10.48 7.34
C GLU A 71 -14.72 10.52 8.17
N GLY A 72 -15.24 9.36 8.55
CA GLY A 72 -16.50 9.27 9.30
C GLY A 72 -16.40 9.65 10.78
N CYS A 73 -15.21 9.75 11.34
CA CYS A 73 -15.00 9.74 12.79
C CYS A 73 -14.42 11.03 13.38
N ARG A 74 -13.78 11.93 12.62
CA ARG A 74 -12.92 12.99 13.17
C ARG A 74 -12.86 14.26 12.32
N GLU A 75 -12.28 15.32 12.93
CA GLU A 75 -11.90 16.53 12.21
C GLU A 75 -10.90 16.21 11.09
N ASP A 76 -11.01 16.87 9.94
CA ASP A 76 -10.27 16.56 8.70
C ASP A 76 -8.75 16.42 8.89
N ASN A 77 -8.13 17.23 9.76
CA ASN A 77 -6.70 17.19 10.01
C ASN A 77 -6.27 15.91 10.73
N VAL A 78 -7.02 15.46 11.72
CA VAL A 78 -6.72 14.24 12.49
C VAL A 78 -6.88 13.00 11.62
N ALA A 79 -7.93 12.97 10.80
CA ALA A 79 -8.16 11.90 9.83
C ALA A 79 -6.98 11.80 8.83
N SER A 80 -6.48 12.95 8.37
CA SER A 80 -5.34 13.00 7.45
C SER A 80 -4.05 12.45 8.08
N GLU A 81 -3.75 12.81 9.33
CA GLU A 81 -2.55 12.31 10.06
C GLU A 81 -2.62 10.81 10.30
N GLU A 82 -3.79 10.28 10.66
CA GLU A 82 -3.96 8.83 10.86
C GLU A 82 -3.77 8.04 9.57
N VAL A 83 -4.30 8.54 8.46
CA VAL A 83 -4.16 7.91 7.15
C VAL A 83 -2.71 7.90 6.69
N VAL A 84 -1.97 8.98 6.92
CA VAL A 84 -0.53 9.06 6.64
C VAL A 84 0.24 8.06 7.50
N SER A 85 0.01 8.06 8.81
CA SER A 85 0.66 7.14 9.75
C SER A 85 0.40 5.66 9.42
N PHE A 86 -0.80 5.35 8.94
CA PHE A 86 -1.12 4.02 8.46
C PHE A 86 -0.29 3.62 7.24
N GLY A 87 -0.20 4.50 6.25
CA GLY A 87 0.63 4.27 5.06
C GLY A 87 2.10 4.09 5.42
N GLU A 88 2.64 4.96 6.28
CA GLU A 88 4.02 4.87 6.77
C GLU A 88 4.30 3.51 7.41
N HIS A 89 3.40 3.04 8.27
CA HIS A 89 3.54 1.73 8.93
C HIS A 89 3.58 0.58 7.93
N LEU A 90 2.70 0.58 6.93
CA LEU A 90 2.73 -0.44 5.87
C LEU A 90 4.07 -0.44 5.12
N GLY A 91 4.60 0.76 4.83
CA GLY A 91 5.90 0.91 4.17
C GLY A 91 7.06 0.37 5.02
N GLU A 92 7.07 0.64 6.32
CA GLU A 92 8.07 0.11 7.25
C GLU A 92 8.03 -1.42 7.34
N VAL A 93 6.84 -2.01 7.42
CA VAL A 93 6.68 -3.46 7.47
C VAL A 93 7.18 -4.13 6.20
N LEU A 94 6.84 -3.59 5.03
CA LEU A 94 7.34 -4.11 3.76
C LEU A 94 8.87 -3.97 3.66
N ALA A 95 9.42 -2.81 4.07
CA ALA A 95 10.85 -2.59 4.09
C ALA A 95 11.58 -3.58 5.00
N ALA A 96 11.07 -3.83 6.20
CA ALA A 96 11.64 -4.79 7.14
C ALA A 96 11.69 -6.21 6.57
N LYS A 97 10.62 -6.63 5.89
CA LYS A 97 10.57 -7.94 5.22
C LYS A 97 11.51 -8.01 4.04
N THR A 98 11.50 -7.00 3.17
CA THR A 98 12.41 -6.92 2.02
C THR A 98 13.87 -6.90 2.44
N SER A 99 14.22 -6.18 3.51
CA SER A 99 15.61 -6.07 4.00
C SER A 99 16.13 -7.39 4.58
N SER A 100 15.28 -8.22 5.20
CA SER A 100 15.70 -9.49 5.79
C SER A 100 16.18 -10.48 4.75
N ASP A 101 15.64 -10.41 3.54
CA ASP A 101 15.89 -11.39 2.49
C ASP A 101 17.01 -10.98 1.52
N ILE A 102 17.41 -9.69 1.50
CA ILE A 102 18.18 -9.09 0.40
C ILE A 102 19.31 -8.18 0.92
N THR A 103 20.27 -8.72 1.65
CA THR A 103 21.37 -7.91 2.26
C THR A 103 22.45 -7.46 1.26
N ALA A 104 22.60 -8.10 0.10
CA ALA A 104 23.70 -7.87 -0.85
C ALA A 104 23.29 -7.27 -2.21
N ILE A 105 22.05 -6.82 -2.37
CA ILE A 105 21.51 -6.32 -3.64
C ILE A 105 21.55 -4.79 -3.69
N PRO A 106 21.80 -4.17 -4.87
CA PRO A 106 21.74 -2.73 -5.05
C PRO A 106 20.39 -2.12 -4.62
N SER A 107 20.41 -0.85 -4.13
CA SER A 107 19.20 -0.15 -3.69
C SER A 107 18.11 -0.08 -4.77
N SER A 108 18.49 0.12 -6.03
CA SER A 108 17.55 0.11 -7.15
C SER A 108 16.79 -1.20 -7.32
N GLU A 109 17.48 -2.32 -7.16
CA GLU A 109 16.84 -3.64 -7.28
C GLU A 109 15.94 -3.95 -6.08
N LYS A 110 16.34 -3.54 -4.86
CA LYS A 110 15.48 -3.65 -3.67
C LYS A 110 14.20 -2.85 -3.83
N LEU A 111 14.34 -1.61 -4.30
CA LEU A 111 13.18 -0.75 -4.57
C LEU A 111 12.30 -1.32 -5.67
N SER A 112 12.89 -1.79 -6.78
CA SER A 112 12.13 -2.44 -7.85
C SER A 112 11.32 -3.62 -7.33
N PHE A 113 11.94 -4.51 -6.55
CA PHE A 113 11.24 -5.64 -5.95
C PHE A 113 10.08 -5.18 -5.04
N ALA A 114 10.34 -4.22 -4.15
CA ALA A 114 9.33 -3.74 -3.20
C ALA A 114 8.17 -3.02 -3.90
N PHE A 115 8.43 -2.21 -4.94
CA PHE A 115 7.38 -1.58 -5.71
C PHE A 115 6.55 -2.59 -6.50
N LYS A 116 7.14 -3.64 -7.04
CA LYS A 116 6.39 -4.76 -7.64
C LYS A 116 5.46 -5.39 -6.63
N CYS A 117 5.93 -5.69 -5.42
CA CYS A 117 5.07 -6.23 -4.36
C CYS A 117 3.87 -5.29 -4.05
N ILE A 118 4.08 -3.98 -4.03
CA ILE A 118 2.99 -3.01 -3.83
C ILE A 118 2.00 -3.08 -5.00
N LEU A 119 2.48 -2.97 -6.24
CA LEU A 119 1.64 -2.91 -7.42
C LEU A 119 0.87 -4.22 -7.65
N ASP A 120 1.51 -5.37 -7.41
CA ASP A 120 0.86 -6.67 -7.45
C ASP A 120 -0.20 -6.81 -6.35
N SER A 121 0.05 -6.25 -5.14
CA SER A 121 -0.95 -6.18 -4.06
C SER A 121 -2.16 -5.31 -4.40
N MET A 122 -2.01 -4.42 -5.37
CA MET A 122 -3.06 -3.53 -5.89
C MET A 122 -3.77 -4.11 -7.12
N ASP A 123 -3.38 -5.27 -7.61
CA ASP A 123 -3.82 -5.82 -8.90
C ASP A 123 -3.62 -4.82 -10.05
N ALA A 124 -2.53 -4.05 -9.98
CA ALA A 124 -2.24 -2.98 -10.92
C ALA A 124 -1.59 -3.51 -12.19
N LYS A 125 -2.01 -3.02 -13.35
CA LYS A 125 -1.31 -3.24 -14.62
C LYS A 125 -0.31 -2.10 -14.85
N TYR A 126 0.96 -2.46 -15.02
CA TYR A 126 2.01 -1.46 -15.14
C TYR A 126 3.11 -1.87 -16.12
N ILE A 127 3.85 -0.86 -16.58
CA ILE A 127 5.08 -1.02 -17.33
C ILE A 127 6.20 -0.42 -16.49
N GLU A 128 7.23 -1.22 -16.20
CA GLU A 128 8.42 -0.77 -15.49
C GLU A 128 9.50 -0.30 -16.48
N GLN A 129 10.10 0.84 -16.19
CA GLN A 129 11.33 1.32 -16.80
C GLN A 129 12.37 1.52 -15.71
N SER A 130 13.42 0.70 -15.73
CA SER A 130 14.51 0.77 -14.75
C SER A 130 15.79 1.24 -15.43
N LYS A 131 16.43 2.24 -14.81
CA LYS A 131 17.78 2.72 -15.11
C LYS A 131 18.58 2.76 -13.82
N GLU A 132 19.89 2.93 -13.92
CA GLU A 132 20.80 2.88 -12.76
C GLU A 132 20.35 3.78 -11.58
N ASN A 133 19.83 4.98 -11.88
CA ASN A 133 19.44 5.97 -10.87
C ASN A 133 17.97 6.40 -11.00
N HIS A 134 17.13 5.61 -11.66
CA HIS A 134 15.76 5.99 -11.94
C HIS A 134 14.89 4.76 -12.14
N LEU A 135 13.77 4.72 -11.43
CA LEU A 135 12.71 3.72 -11.60
C LEU A 135 11.42 4.45 -11.93
N GLU A 136 10.73 4.01 -12.96
CA GLU A 136 9.46 4.56 -13.38
C GLU A 136 8.47 3.41 -13.60
N TYR A 137 7.28 3.55 -13.03
CA TYR A 137 6.14 2.66 -13.22
C TYR A 137 5.01 3.45 -13.85
N SER A 138 4.71 3.14 -15.11
CA SER A 138 3.55 3.72 -15.81
C SER A 138 2.36 2.78 -15.65
N LEU A 139 1.27 3.28 -15.07
CA LEU A 139 0.05 2.53 -14.79
C LEU A 139 -0.98 2.76 -15.90
N ASP A 140 -1.67 1.71 -16.31
CA ASP A 140 -2.78 1.81 -17.29
C ASP A 140 -3.90 2.70 -16.76
N CYS A 141 -4.18 2.60 -15.45
CA CYS A 141 -5.17 3.39 -14.73
C CYS A 141 -4.70 3.59 -13.28
N CYS A 142 -5.33 4.51 -12.54
CA CYS A 142 -5.11 4.63 -11.11
C CYS A 142 -5.88 3.50 -10.37
N PRO A 143 -5.20 2.51 -9.77
CA PRO A 143 -5.87 1.36 -9.18
C PRO A 143 -6.82 1.75 -8.03
N ILE A 144 -6.45 2.76 -7.24
CA ILE A 144 -7.29 3.28 -6.15
C ILE A 144 -8.58 3.89 -6.69
N SER A 145 -8.48 4.72 -7.76
CA SER A 145 -9.65 5.37 -8.34
C SER A 145 -10.59 4.37 -9.03
N GLU A 146 -10.04 3.36 -9.68
CA GLU A 146 -10.81 2.29 -10.32
C GLU A 146 -11.56 1.46 -9.29
N CYS A 147 -10.87 1.04 -8.23
CA CYS A 147 -11.46 0.32 -7.11
C CYS A 147 -12.56 1.14 -6.42
N ALA A 148 -12.30 2.43 -6.15
CA ALA A 148 -13.27 3.32 -5.54
C ALA A 148 -14.53 3.51 -6.38
N SER A 149 -14.37 3.59 -7.70
CA SER A 149 -15.50 3.73 -8.62
C SER A 149 -16.38 2.49 -8.62
N SER A 150 -15.79 1.30 -8.57
CA SER A 150 -16.52 0.03 -8.52
C SER A 150 -17.20 -0.22 -7.17
N SER A 151 -16.63 0.29 -6.07
CA SER A 151 -17.10 0.08 -4.70
C SER A 151 -17.98 1.21 -4.16
N GLY A 152 -18.16 2.31 -4.92
CA GLY A 152 -18.91 3.49 -4.48
C GLY A 152 -18.20 4.36 -3.42
N LEU A 153 -16.87 4.20 -3.26
CA LEU A 153 -16.04 4.87 -2.27
C LEU A 153 -15.28 6.08 -2.81
N SER A 154 -15.82 6.75 -3.82
CA SER A 154 -15.14 7.84 -4.54
C SER A 154 -14.70 9.03 -3.65
N ARG A 155 -15.35 9.24 -2.51
CA ARG A 155 -15.00 10.33 -1.58
C ARG A 155 -13.67 10.08 -0.87
N SER A 156 -13.32 8.83 -0.62
CA SER A 156 -12.12 8.46 0.15
C SER A 156 -10.86 8.33 -0.72
N VAL A 157 -10.95 8.60 -2.02
CA VAL A 157 -9.83 8.42 -2.97
C VAL A 157 -8.63 9.29 -2.60
N GLU A 158 -8.84 10.58 -2.32
CA GLU A 158 -7.76 11.50 -1.97
C GLU A 158 -7.00 11.05 -0.71
N MET A 159 -7.74 10.65 0.32
CA MET A 159 -7.15 10.16 1.56
C MET A 159 -6.40 8.83 1.35
N ALA A 160 -6.97 7.91 0.58
CA ALA A 160 -6.30 6.65 0.23
C ALA A 160 -5.02 6.89 -0.59
N GLN A 161 -5.01 7.87 -1.50
CA GLN A 161 -3.81 8.28 -2.24
C GLN A 161 -2.73 8.89 -1.32
N ARG A 162 -3.12 9.63 -0.28
CA ARG A 162 -2.19 10.13 0.75
C ARG A 162 -1.55 8.97 1.52
N ALA A 163 -2.34 7.96 1.94
CA ALA A 163 -1.81 6.76 2.58
C ALA A 163 -0.84 6.01 1.66
N PHE A 164 -1.18 5.86 0.39
CA PHE A 164 -0.32 5.24 -0.60
C PHE A 164 1.00 6.00 -0.81
N THR A 165 0.94 7.32 -0.88
CA THR A 165 2.14 8.17 -0.99
C THR A 165 3.03 8.04 0.25
N ALA A 166 2.44 7.99 1.43
CA ALA A 166 3.16 7.79 2.69
C ALA A 166 3.82 6.41 2.75
N LEU A 167 3.12 5.35 2.32
CA LEU A 167 3.66 4.00 2.18
C LEU A 167 4.90 4.00 1.27
N CYS A 168 4.81 4.57 0.08
CA CYS A 168 5.92 4.64 -0.86
C CYS A 168 7.10 5.44 -0.28
N SER A 169 6.84 6.57 0.36
CA SER A 169 7.89 7.43 0.94
C SER A 169 8.60 6.72 2.10
N SER A 170 7.86 6.09 3.00
CA SER A 170 8.41 5.34 4.14
C SER A 170 9.26 4.16 3.67
N LEU A 171 8.76 3.41 2.68
CA LEU A 171 9.48 2.30 2.06
C LEU A 171 10.82 2.76 1.46
N ILE A 172 10.82 3.85 0.68
CA ILE A 172 12.03 4.38 0.05
C ILE A 172 13.03 4.80 1.13
N ASN A 173 12.60 5.57 2.11
CA ASN A 173 13.46 6.04 3.19
C ASN A 173 14.12 4.88 3.96
N ALA A 174 13.42 3.77 4.14
CA ALA A 174 13.92 2.60 4.85
C ALA A 174 14.88 1.73 4.01
N LEU A 175 14.63 1.58 2.71
CA LEU A 175 15.42 0.70 1.83
C LEU A 175 16.57 1.40 1.12
N ALA A 176 16.40 2.67 0.79
CA ALA A 176 17.33 3.45 -0.04
C ALA A 176 17.22 4.94 0.30
N PRO A 177 17.82 5.40 1.41
CA PRO A 177 17.67 6.78 1.90
C PRO A 177 18.27 7.85 0.97
N ASP A 178 19.05 7.44 -0.03
CA ASP A 178 19.59 8.25 -1.13
C ASP A 178 18.65 8.33 -2.34
N TRP A 179 17.43 7.78 -2.23
CA TRP A 179 16.41 7.84 -3.25
C TRP A 179 15.19 8.62 -2.77
N VAL A 180 14.46 9.23 -3.70
CA VAL A 180 13.24 9.99 -3.39
C VAL A 180 12.11 9.63 -4.35
N LEU A 181 10.89 9.70 -3.83
CA LEU A 181 9.69 9.66 -4.64
C LEU A 181 9.50 11.04 -5.30
N ILE A 182 9.52 11.07 -6.62
CA ILE A 182 9.22 12.30 -7.37
C ILE A 182 7.70 12.44 -7.39
N LYS A 183 7.20 13.36 -6.57
CA LYS A 183 5.77 13.68 -6.54
C LYS A 183 5.41 14.53 -7.75
N PRO A 184 4.22 14.33 -8.35
CA PRO A 184 3.63 15.36 -9.21
C PRO A 184 3.60 16.70 -8.47
N SER A 185 3.61 17.83 -9.16
CA SER A 185 3.62 19.16 -8.52
C SER A 185 2.44 19.30 -7.53
N GLU A 186 2.63 20.03 -6.43
CA GLU A 186 1.60 20.20 -5.38
C GLU A 186 0.28 20.80 -5.89
N GLU A 187 0.29 21.41 -7.07
CA GLU A 187 -0.90 21.94 -7.76
C GLU A 187 -1.80 20.82 -8.30
N ASP A 188 -1.28 19.58 -8.40
CA ASP A 188 -1.94 18.43 -9.02
C ASP A 188 -2.47 17.39 -8.02
N THR A 189 -2.86 17.79 -6.81
CA THR A 189 -3.30 16.89 -5.74
C THR A 189 -4.54 16.03 -6.08
N ASN A 190 -5.27 16.37 -7.14
CA ASN A 190 -6.44 15.64 -7.62
C ASN A 190 -6.15 14.76 -8.85
N ILE A 191 -4.89 14.64 -9.29
CA ILE A 191 -4.57 13.81 -10.45
C ILE A 191 -4.47 12.34 -10.01
N PRO A 192 -5.19 11.44 -10.68
CA PRO A 192 -5.04 10.00 -10.48
C PRO A 192 -3.58 9.58 -10.65
N ILE A 193 -3.10 8.68 -9.79
CA ILE A 193 -1.72 8.17 -9.86
C ILE A 193 -1.59 7.31 -11.11
N HIS A 194 -1.01 7.87 -12.16
CA HIS A 194 -0.68 7.15 -13.39
C HIS A 194 0.80 6.81 -13.51
N ASN A 195 1.65 7.52 -12.78
CA ASN A 195 3.09 7.27 -12.78
C ASN A 195 3.64 7.30 -11.35
N ILE A 196 4.51 6.36 -11.05
CA ILE A 196 5.33 6.35 -9.83
C ILE A 196 6.77 6.49 -10.29
N ILE A 197 7.43 7.58 -9.91
CA ILE A 197 8.80 7.87 -10.30
C ILE A 197 9.65 7.95 -9.04
N VAL A 198 10.72 7.18 -9.00
CA VAL A 198 11.70 7.15 -7.92
C VAL A 198 13.09 7.35 -8.50
N ALA A 199 13.84 8.28 -7.95
CA ALA A 199 15.19 8.57 -8.42
C ALA A 199 16.17 8.79 -7.28
N SER A 200 17.46 8.49 -7.52
CA SER A 200 18.52 8.81 -6.57
C SER A 200 18.83 10.31 -6.59
N ILE A 201 19.17 10.84 -5.42
CA ILE A 201 19.56 12.25 -5.21
C ILE A 201 21.07 12.41 -5.46
#